data_685b734d9d4505bd21610cad942f5687
#
_entry.id   685b734d9d4505bd21610cad942f5687
#
_cell.length_a   1.000
_cell.length_b   1.000
_cell.length_c   1.000
_cell.angle_alpha   90.00
_cell.angle_beta   90.00
_cell.angle_gamma   90.00
#
_symmetry.space_group_name_H-M   'P 1'
#
loop_
_entity.id
_entity.type
_entity.pdbx_description
1 polymer ?
#
loop_
_entity_poly.entity_id
_entity_poly.type
_entity_poly.pdbx_seq_one_letter_code
_entity_poly.pdbx_strand_id
1 'polypeptide(L)'
;LTPVFGLEDVGGYGRDVALYLIEQGYFVKFVNSSLSNSERNSYAMTQKNDSWDAQCVANVLIRQLPHLPDTSPSDIHWVIGQLVGRRNAIIKAQTALKNQLHIQLNYHYPSYKDFFSEVDGKTALAFWESYPSPSHLKGVTMEGLRTFLLEASNNACSTRKAEKILLFVQADGEVKREYQTSRDFIIQSMVRNISYTKQEIKKMDTELKVTIQKLGMQLETMPGIDTVTASALIAEIGDIHRFTNSDKLARYSGVAPIKMGSGGKETMKKTKQGNRKLYDVFYNLAVQQVQVSKGSKIPRNPVFYAYYNQKQSEGKSKSQALLCIMRRLVRIVYGMMKNKTAYILLRMPETKAS
;
A
#
# COMPACT_ATOMS: atom_id res chain seq x y z
N LEU A 1 2.13 -37.25 25.59
CA LEU A 1 2.55 -35.86 25.28
C LEU A 1 2.15 -35.55 23.84
N THR A 2 1.32 -34.55 23.64
CA THR A 2 0.95 -34.09 22.28
C THR A 2 2.10 -33.25 21.72
N PRO A 3 2.66 -33.59 20.55
CA PRO A 3 3.72 -32.80 19.95
C PRO A 3 3.20 -31.43 19.52
N VAL A 4 4.09 -30.40 19.61
CA VAL A 4 3.82 -29.06 19.16
C VAL A 4 4.84 -28.70 18.08
N PHE A 5 4.39 -28.18 16.97
CA PHE A 5 5.23 -27.83 15.83
C PHE A 5 5.44 -26.32 15.76
N GLY A 6 6.67 -25.88 15.43
CA GLY A 6 7.01 -24.50 15.17
C GLY A 6 7.37 -24.31 13.71
N LEU A 7 6.73 -23.35 13.03
CA LEU A 7 6.98 -23.04 11.62
C LEU A 7 7.26 -21.55 11.45
N GLU A 8 8.26 -21.19 10.64
CA GLU A 8 8.58 -19.79 10.32
C GLU A 8 7.66 -19.22 9.23
N ASP A 9 7.36 -20.00 8.22
CA ASP A 9 6.58 -19.56 7.06
C ASP A 9 5.26 -20.34 6.97
N VAL A 10 4.27 -19.83 7.67
CA VAL A 10 2.91 -20.41 7.64
C VAL A 10 2.02 -19.78 6.56
N GLY A 11 2.53 -18.83 5.82
CA GLY A 11 1.82 -18.15 4.72
C GLY A 11 2.36 -18.47 3.32
N GLY A 12 3.54 -19.09 3.23
CA GLY A 12 4.20 -19.49 2.00
C GLY A 12 4.36 -21.00 1.91
N TYR A 13 5.60 -21.48 1.72
CA TYR A 13 5.90 -22.92 1.53
C TYR A 13 5.49 -23.81 2.70
N GLY A 14 5.53 -23.30 3.92
CA GLY A 14 5.13 -24.06 5.12
C GLY A 14 3.62 -24.14 5.35
N ARG A 15 2.80 -23.48 4.51
CA ARG A 15 1.36 -23.39 4.73
C ARG A 15 0.65 -24.74 4.64
N ASP A 16 0.96 -25.51 3.62
CA ASP A 16 0.30 -26.82 3.43
C ASP A 16 0.67 -27.81 4.54
N VAL A 17 1.93 -27.76 4.99
CA VAL A 17 2.38 -28.53 6.17
C VAL A 17 1.65 -28.07 7.43
N ALA A 18 1.48 -26.76 7.64
CA ALA A 18 0.75 -26.23 8.78
C ALA A 18 -0.71 -26.70 8.79
N LEU A 19 -1.39 -26.61 7.63
CA LEU A 19 -2.77 -27.08 7.47
C LEU A 19 -2.88 -28.57 7.76
N TYR A 20 -2.04 -29.39 7.15
CA TYR A 20 -2.01 -30.82 7.37
C TYR A 20 -1.84 -31.18 8.85
N LEU A 21 -0.87 -30.56 9.54
CA LEU A 21 -0.63 -30.82 10.96
C LEU A 21 -1.83 -30.43 11.84
N ILE A 22 -2.49 -29.30 11.52
CA ILE A 22 -3.69 -28.85 12.24
C ILE A 22 -4.86 -29.82 12.00
N GLU A 23 -5.06 -30.29 10.78
CA GLU A 23 -6.08 -31.29 10.43
C GLU A 23 -5.85 -32.64 11.16
N GLN A 24 -4.59 -32.98 11.42
CA GLN A 24 -4.24 -34.14 12.23
C GLN A 24 -4.37 -33.89 13.75
N GLY A 25 -4.85 -32.71 14.18
CA GLY A 25 -5.08 -32.37 15.59
C GLY A 25 -3.83 -31.92 16.35
N TYR A 26 -2.73 -31.58 15.66
CA TYR A 26 -1.52 -31.07 16.29
C TYR A 26 -1.58 -29.56 16.51
N PHE A 27 -0.88 -29.08 17.52
CA PHE A 27 -0.69 -27.67 17.75
C PHE A 27 0.47 -27.14 16.88
N VAL A 28 0.20 -26.10 16.11
CA VAL A 28 1.20 -25.44 15.27
C VAL A 28 1.37 -23.99 15.73
N LYS A 29 2.60 -23.60 16.07
CA LYS A 29 2.97 -22.24 16.47
C LYS A 29 3.69 -21.53 15.35
N PHE A 30 3.39 -20.25 15.15
CA PHE A 30 4.16 -19.40 14.28
C PHE A 30 5.38 -18.85 15.01
N VAL A 31 6.56 -19.13 14.48
CA VAL A 31 7.84 -18.62 14.96
C VAL A 31 8.30 -17.53 14.00
N ASN A 32 8.36 -16.28 14.47
CA ASN A 32 8.83 -15.18 13.63
C ASN A 32 10.32 -15.39 13.30
N SER A 33 10.68 -15.25 12.04
CA SER A 33 12.07 -15.40 11.54
C SER A 33 13.09 -14.46 12.22
N SER A 34 12.64 -13.36 12.83
CA SER A 34 13.51 -12.53 13.64
C SER A 34 13.91 -13.19 14.96
N LEU A 35 13.06 -14.05 15.52
CA LEU A 35 13.35 -14.80 16.75
C LEU A 35 14.36 -15.93 16.48
N SER A 36 14.14 -16.71 15.43
CA SER A 36 15.10 -17.77 15.03
C SER A 36 16.44 -17.20 14.60
N ASN A 37 16.44 -16.04 13.91
CA ASN A 37 17.68 -15.34 13.60
C ASN A 37 18.40 -14.81 14.85
N SER A 38 17.67 -14.30 15.85
CA SER A 38 18.24 -13.89 17.13
C SER A 38 18.79 -15.07 17.90
N GLU A 39 18.10 -16.20 17.89
CA GLU A 39 18.59 -17.46 18.49
C GLU A 39 19.89 -17.89 17.82
N ARG A 40 19.95 -17.90 16.48
CA ARG A 40 21.16 -18.23 15.72
C ARG A 40 22.34 -17.33 16.10
N ASN A 41 22.10 -16.02 16.18
CA ASN A 41 23.13 -15.03 16.50
C ASN A 41 23.56 -15.03 17.99
N SER A 42 22.91 -15.80 18.85
CA SER A 42 23.31 -15.97 20.26
C SER A 42 24.49 -16.92 20.45
N TYR A 43 24.85 -17.67 19.40
CA TYR A 43 25.98 -18.60 19.44
C TYR A 43 27.25 -17.90 18.93
N ALA A 44 28.36 -18.15 19.61
CA ALA A 44 29.67 -17.54 19.27
C ALA A 44 30.18 -17.95 17.87
N MET A 45 29.86 -19.16 17.44
CA MET A 45 30.11 -19.66 16.10
C MET A 45 28.77 -20.14 15.52
N THR A 46 28.32 -19.58 14.40
CA THR A 46 27.06 -19.92 13.79
C THR A 46 27.27 -20.42 12.36
N GLN A 47 26.47 -21.42 12.00
CA GLN A 47 26.33 -21.88 10.62
C GLN A 47 24.98 -21.44 10.09
N LYS A 48 24.83 -21.45 8.77
CA LYS A 48 23.54 -21.21 8.12
C LYS A 48 23.25 -22.37 7.17
N ASN A 49 22.43 -23.28 7.66
CA ASN A 49 21.88 -24.40 6.89
C ASN A 49 20.49 -24.75 7.46
N ASP A 50 19.71 -25.48 6.69
CA ASP A 50 18.32 -25.79 7.03
C ASP A 50 18.19 -26.58 8.34
N SER A 51 19.11 -27.49 8.61
CA SER A 51 19.12 -28.29 9.86
C SER A 51 19.34 -27.39 11.08
N TRP A 52 20.30 -26.45 11.00
CA TRP A 52 20.59 -25.51 12.08
C TRP A 52 19.43 -24.49 12.26
N ASP A 53 18.85 -24.05 11.17
CA ASP A 53 17.70 -23.14 11.21
C ASP A 53 16.50 -23.82 11.87
N ALA A 54 16.22 -25.10 11.55
CA ALA A 54 15.18 -25.89 12.21
C ALA A 54 15.46 -26.06 13.71
N GLN A 55 16.70 -26.28 14.12
CA GLN A 55 17.09 -26.37 15.52
C GLN A 55 16.89 -25.03 16.25
N CYS A 56 17.24 -23.90 15.62
CA CYS A 56 16.97 -22.58 16.18
C CYS A 56 15.46 -22.32 16.36
N VAL A 57 14.63 -22.72 15.40
CA VAL A 57 13.16 -22.67 15.53
C VAL A 57 12.67 -23.51 16.70
N ALA A 58 13.18 -24.73 16.84
CA ALA A 58 12.83 -25.63 17.95
C ALA A 58 13.24 -25.04 19.31
N ASN A 59 14.42 -24.45 19.42
CA ASN A 59 14.89 -23.79 20.64
C ASN A 59 14.01 -22.59 21.02
N VAL A 60 13.60 -21.77 20.05
CA VAL A 60 12.67 -20.66 20.27
C VAL A 60 11.31 -21.21 20.73
N LEU A 61 10.81 -22.28 20.09
CA LEU A 61 9.56 -22.91 20.45
C LEU A 61 9.59 -23.39 21.92
N ILE A 62 10.64 -24.09 22.33
CA ILE A 62 10.79 -24.59 23.70
C ILE A 62 10.83 -23.45 24.73
N ARG A 63 11.61 -22.41 24.45
CA ARG A 63 11.81 -21.30 25.41
C ARG A 63 10.63 -20.34 25.50
N GLN A 64 9.87 -20.16 24.41
CA GLN A 64 8.87 -19.11 24.28
C GLN A 64 7.46 -19.64 24.00
N LEU A 65 7.21 -20.93 24.16
CA LEU A 65 5.94 -21.59 23.82
C LEU A 65 4.68 -20.82 24.26
N PRO A 66 4.58 -20.29 25.49
CA PRO A 66 3.39 -19.57 25.94
C PRO A 66 3.19 -18.21 25.25
N HIS A 67 4.24 -17.70 24.62
CA HIS A 67 4.25 -16.36 24.01
C HIS A 67 4.15 -16.39 22.49
N LEU A 68 4.29 -17.59 21.88
CA LEU A 68 4.17 -17.76 20.43
C LEU A 68 2.70 -17.87 20.03
N PRO A 69 2.27 -17.19 18.97
CA PRO A 69 0.90 -17.28 18.50
C PRO A 69 0.61 -18.65 17.88
N ASP A 70 -0.61 -19.13 18.10
CA ASP A 70 -1.13 -20.30 17.38
C ASP A 70 -1.29 -19.95 15.91
N THR A 71 -0.97 -20.91 15.05
CA THR A 71 -1.18 -20.80 13.63
C THR A 71 -2.63 -21.20 13.33
N SER A 72 -3.39 -20.26 12.77
CA SER A 72 -4.73 -20.50 12.25
C SER A 72 -4.80 -19.99 10.83
N PRO A 73 -4.36 -20.78 9.84
CA PRO A 73 -4.34 -20.36 8.45
C PRO A 73 -5.77 -20.33 7.91
N SER A 74 -6.36 -19.14 7.91
CA SER A 74 -7.64 -18.89 7.26
C SER A 74 -7.45 -18.66 5.78
N ASP A 75 -8.09 -19.46 4.94
CA ASP A 75 -7.97 -19.36 3.48
C ASP A 75 -8.37 -17.99 2.94
N ILE A 76 -9.46 -17.41 3.42
CA ILE A 76 -9.93 -16.13 2.93
C ILE A 76 -8.93 -15.00 3.19
N HIS A 77 -8.31 -14.95 4.38
CA HIS A 77 -7.30 -13.94 4.70
C HIS A 77 -6.02 -14.14 3.87
N TRP A 78 -5.65 -15.40 3.65
CA TRP A 78 -4.51 -15.73 2.80
C TRP A 78 -4.75 -15.31 1.34
N VAL A 79 -5.93 -15.64 0.76
CA VAL A 79 -6.31 -15.24 -0.59
C VAL A 79 -6.31 -13.72 -0.75
N ILE A 80 -6.88 -12.98 0.22
CA ILE A 80 -6.84 -11.52 0.22
C ILE A 80 -5.38 -11.03 0.23
N GLY A 81 -4.52 -11.65 1.05
CA GLY A 81 -3.09 -11.33 1.08
C GLY A 81 -2.39 -11.55 -0.26
N GLN A 82 -2.69 -12.65 -0.97
CA GLN A 82 -2.15 -12.93 -2.31
C GLN A 82 -2.64 -11.90 -3.34
N LEU A 83 -3.92 -11.55 -3.33
CA LEU A 83 -4.49 -10.54 -4.22
C LEU A 83 -3.85 -9.16 -3.98
N VAL A 84 -3.72 -8.72 -2.73
CA VAL A 84 -3.04 -7.48 -2.35
C VAL A 84 -1.57 -7.50 -2.78
N GLY A 85 -0.87 -8.62 -2.54
CA GLY A 85 0.52 -8.80 -2.95
C GLY A 85 0.68 -8.70 -4.47
N ARG A 86 -0.16 -9.40 -5.24
CA ARG A 86 -0.15 -9.35 -6.71
C ARG A 86 -0.44 -7.94 -7.23
N ARG A 87 -1.47 -7.29 -6.71
CA ARG A 87 -1.81 -5.90 -7.05
C ARG A 87 -0.63 -4.95 -6.84
N ASN A 88 0.01 -5.04 -5.68
CA ASN A 88 1.16 -4.18 -5.34
C ASN A 88 2.36 -4.44 -6.26
N ALA A 89 2.60 -5.69 -6.66
CA ALA A 89 3.64 -6.04 -7.63
C ALA A 89 3.37 -5.41 -9.00
N ILE A 90 2.11 -5.44 -9.48
CA ILE A 90 1.71 -4.80 -10.74
C ILE A 90 1.91 -3.28 -10.67
N ILE A 91 1.50 -2.62 -9.58
CA ILE A 91 1.69 -1.17 -9.39
C ILE A 91 3.17 -0.80 -9.39
N LYS A 92 4.02 -1.59 -8.72
CA LYS A 92 5.47 -1.36 -8.74
C LYS A 92 6.06 -1.47 -10.15
N ALA A 93 5.66 -2.49 -10.90
CA ALA A 93 6.07 -2.67 -12.30
C ALA A 93 5.58 -1.51 -13.18
N GLN A 94 4.31 -1.10 -13.03
CA GLN A 94 3.76 0.04 -13.76
C GLN A 94 4.49 1.34 -13.45
N THR A 95 4.87 1.58 -12.19
CA THR A 95 5.65 2.77 -11.82
C THR A 95 7.02 2.78 -12.51
N ALA A 96 7.68 1.63 -12.61
CA ALA A 96 8.93 1.51 -13.34
C ALA A 96 8.75 1.81 -14.84
N LEU A 97 7.68 1.28 -15.46
CA LEU A 97 7.34 1.55 -16.86
C LEU A 97 7.06 3.04 -17.10
N LYS A 98 6.32 3.70 -16.20
CA LYS A 98 6.09 5.15 -16.29
C LYS A 98 7.38 5.95 -16.26
N ASN A 99 8.31 5.61 -15.37
CA ASN A 99 9.61 6.25 -15.30
C ASN A 99 10.42 6.06 -16.59
N GLN A 100 10.39 4.86 -17.16
CA GLN A 100 11.02 4.58 -18.45
C GLN A 100 10.36 5.40 -19.58
N LEU A 101 9.03 5.48 -19.60
CA LEU A 101 8.29 6.28 -20.57
C LEU A 101 8.67 7.77 -20.47
N HIS A 102 8.78 8.31 -19.26
CA HIS A 102 9.25 9.69 -19.06
C HIS A 102 10.63 9.95 -19.70
N ILE A 103 11.56 8.98 -19.56
CA ILE A 103 12.89 9.09 -20.16
C ILE A 103 12.79 9.11 -21.69
N GLN A 104 12.03 8.19 -22.29
CA GLN A 104 11.88 8.11 -23.74
C GLN A 104 11.19 9.35 -24.32
N LEU A 105 10.11 9.81 -23.68
CA LEU A 105 9.39 10.99 -24.12
C LEU A 105 10.26 12.26 -24.06
N ASN A 106 11.10 12.38 -23.04
CA ASN A 106 12.01 13.52 -22.93
C ASN A 106 13.01 13.61 -24.10
N TYR A 107 13.35 12.48 -24.71
CA TYR A 107 14.21 12.46 -25.91
C TYR A 107 13.46 12.85 -27.17
N HIS A 108 12.15 12.62 -27.28
CA HIS A 108 11.35 12.89 -28.47
C HIS A 108 10.62 14.21 -28.40
N TYR A 109 10.11 14.56 -27.25
CA TYR A 109 9.34 15.74 -26.98
C TYR A 109 9.87 16.45 -25.72
N PRO A 110 10.86 17.36 -25.82
CA PRO A 110 11.40 18.05 -24.65
C PRO A 110 10.31 18.67 -23.74
N SER A 111 9.26 19.23 -24.35
CA SER A 111 8.13 19.87 -23.67
C SER A 111 6.98 18.90 -23.30
N TYR A 112 7.16 17.57 -23.38
CA TYR A 112 6.07 16.59 -23.20
C TYR A 112 5.29 16.72 -21.86
N LYS A 113 5.93 17.26 -20.81
CA LYS A 113 5.29 17.45 -19.50
C LYS A 113 4.15 18.47 -19.55
N ASP A 114 4.17 19.38 -20.52
CA ASP A 114 3.16 20.40 -20.70
C ASP A 114 1.99 19.94 -21.58
N PHE A 115 2.12 18.76 -22.23
CA PHE A 115 1.07 18.20 -23.08
C PHE A 115 -0.10 17.71 -22.26
N PHE A 116 0.14 16.97 -21.18
CA PHE A 116 -0.89 16.37 -20.33
C PHE A 116 -0.52 16.50 -18.86
N SER A 117 -1.53 16.56 -17.99
CA SER A 117 -1.33 16.61 -16.53
C SER A 117 -0.68 15.33 -15.99
N GLU A 118 -0.98 14.19 -16.62
CA GLU A 118 -0.46 12.88 -16.27
C GLU A 118 0.03 12.17 -17.53
N VAL A 119 1.26 11.66 -17.52
CA VAL A 119 1.87 10.95 -18.68
C VAL A 119 1.11 9.69 -19.07
N ASP A 120 0.46 9.06 -18.10
CA ASP A 120 -0.31 7.84 -18.26
C ASP A 120 -1.83 8.04 -18.21
N GLY A 121 -2.31 9.28 -18.35
CA GLY A 121 -3.74 9.56 -18.54
C GLY A 121 -4.29 8.87 -19.80
N LYS A 122 -5.59 8.58 -19.84
CA LYS A 122 -6.22 7.90 -20.99
C LYS A 122 -5.87 8.59 -22.33
N THR A 123 -6.06 9.89 -22.41
CA THR A 123 -5.78 10.70 -23.60
C THR A 123 -4.28 10.74 -23.91
N ALA A 124 -3.42 10.83 -22.87
CA ALA A 124 -1.99 10.83 -23.04
C ALA A 124 -1.49 9.49 -23.62
N LEU A 125 -1.95 8.35 -23.10
CA LEU A 125 -1.58 7.05 -23.64
C LEU A 125 -2.02 6.86 -25.09
N ALA A 126 -3.24 7.29 -25.43
CA ALA A 126 -3.70 7.27 -26.83
C ALA A 126 -2.82 8.15 -27.73
N PHE A 127 -2.43 9.32 -27.23
CA PHE A 127 -1.55 10.23 -27.96
C PHE A 127 -0.16 9.60 -28.18
N TRP A 128 0.49 9.06 -27.15
CA TRP A 128 1.81 8.45 -27.26
C TRP A 128 1.82 7.19 -28.13
N GLU A 129 0.70 6.46 -28.20
CA GLU A 129 0.55 5.29 -29.09
C GLU A 129 0.49 5.73 -30.55
N SER A 130 -0.27 6.80 -30.86
CA SER A 130 -0.47 7.28 -32.23
C SER A 130 0.65 8.20 -32.72
N TYR A 131 1.22 8.99 -31.83
CA TYR A 131 2.26 9.98 -32.10
C TYR A 131 3.46 9.80 -31.17
N PRO A 132 4.21 8.68 -31.29
CA PRO A 132 5.34 8.38 -30.40
C PRO A 132 6.52 9.35 -30.58
N SER A 133 6.60 10.05 -31.72
CA SER A 133 7.60 11.07 -32.01
C SER A 133 7.04 12.20 -32.87
N PRO A 134 7.69 13.37 -32.94
CA PRO A 134 7.28 14.52 -33.76
C PRO A 134 7.07 14.21 -35.24
N SER A 135 7.81 13.20 -35.79
CA SER A 135 7.66 12.78 -37.17
C SER A 135 6.25 12.31 -37.53
N HIS A 136 5.53 11.73 -36.56
CA HIS A 136 4.15 11.28 -36.73
C HIS A 136 3.13 12.43 -36.75
N LEU A 137 3.53 13.62 -36.30
CA LEU A 137 2.69 14.83 -36.38
C LEU A 137 2.87 15.60 -37.67
N LYS A 138 3.82 15.21 -38.56
CA LYS A 138 3.99 15.83 -39.86
C LYS A 138 2.74 15.70 -40.71
N GLY A 139 2.23 16.85 -41.19
CA GLY A 139 1.01 16.89 -41.99
C GLY A 139 -0.29 16.75 -41.19
N VAL A 140 -0.22 16.53 -39.87
CA VAL A 140 -1.42 16.55 -39.03
C VAL A 140 -1.88 17.98 -38.84
N THR A 141 -3.09 18.26 -39.28
CA THR A 141 -3.71 19.60 -39.12
C THR A 141 -4.15 19.79 -37.67
N MET A 142 -4.27 21.05 -37.25
CA MET A 142 -4.79 21.40 -35.93
C MET A 142 -6.18 20.77 -35.69
N GLU A 143 -7.05 20.79 -36.71
CA GLU A 143 -8.38 20.19 -36.61
C GLU A 143 -8.33 18.65 -36.50
N GLY A 144 -7.45 18.00 -37.23
CA GLY A 144 -7.22 16.54 -37.13
C GLY A 144 -6.74 16.14 -35.73
N LEU A 145 -5.78 16.88 -35.17
CA LEU A 145 -5.30 16.60 -33.81
C LEU A 145 -6.39 16.90 -32.76
N ARG A 146 -7.17 17.96 -32.95
CA ARG A 146 -8.30 18.29 -32.10
C ARG A 146 -9.33 17.16 -32.06
N THR A 147 -9.75 16.68 -33.22
CA THR A 147 -10.71 15.57 -33.35
C THR A 147 -10.19 14.32 -32.64
N PHE A 148 -8.93 13.94 -32.89
CA PHE A 148 -8.29 12.83 -32.21
C PHE A 148 -8.30 12.97 -30.67
N LEU A 149 -7.92 14.15 -30.15
CA LEU A 149 -7.91 14.39 -28.71
C LEU A 149 -9.30 14.39 -28.07
N LEU A 150 -10.32 14.88 -28.77
CA LEU A 150 -11.71 14.84 -28.32
C LEU A 150 -12.22 13.39 -28.22
N GLU A 151 -11.99 12.57 -29.24
CA GLU A 151 -12.34 11.15 -29.23
C GLU A 151 -11.62 10.39 -28.11
N ALA A 152 -10.30 10.56 -27.99
CA ALA A 152 -9.49 9.90 -26.98
C ALA A 152 -9.88 10.29 -25.55
N SER A 153 -10.42 11.49 -25.35
CA SER A 153 -10.82 12.03 -24.04
C SER A 153 -12.29 11.89 -23.72
N ASN A 154 -13.12 11.30 -24.59
CA ASN A 154 -14.57 11.32 -24.49
C ASN A 154 -15.11 12.78 -24.39
N ASN A 155 -14.67 13.65 -25.26
CA ASN A 155 -15.01 15.08 -25.36
C ASN A 155 -14.58 15.95 -24.13
N ALA A 156 -13.70 15.45 -23.27
CA ALA A 156 -13.20 16.20 -22.13
C ALA A 156 -12.04 17.15 -22.45
N CYS A 157 -11.40 16.98 -23.62
CA CYS A 157 -10.22 17.78 -24.02
C CYS A 157 -10.64 19.10 -24.67
N SER A 158 -10.02 20.22 -24.27
CA SER A 158 -10.31 21.52 -24.87
C SER A 158 -9.64 21.68 -26.25
N THR A 159 -10.26 22.46 -27.13
CA THR A 159 -9.69 22.83 -28.47
C THR A 159 -8.29 23.41 -28.36
N ARG A 160 -8.06 24.29 -27.36
CA ARG A 160 -6.76 24.92 -27.09
C ARG A 160 -5.64 23.89 -26.79
N LYS A 161 -5.97 22.65 -26.46
CA LYS A 161 -4.99 21.62 -26.15
C LYS A 161 -4.23 21.18 -27.39
N ALA A 162 -4.92 20.98 -28.52
CA ALA A 162 -4.29 20.61 -29.78
C ALA A 162 -3.33 21.74 -30.27
N GLU A 163 -3.80 22.99 -30.24
CA GLU A 163 -2.98 24.16 -30.56
C GLU A 163 -1.73 24.22 -29.69
N LYS A 164 -1.88 24.11 -28.37
CA LYS A 164 -0.78 24.14 -27.42
C LYS A 164 0.27 23.07 -27.69
N ILE A 165 -0.16 21.82 -27.98
CA ILE A 165 0.75 20.71 -28.29
C ILE A 165 1.54 21.00 -29.55
N LEU A 166 0.87 21.45 -30.63
CA LEU A 166 1.54 21.76 -31.89
C LEU A 166 2.54 22.91 -31.74
N LEU A 167 2.22 23.97 -30.96
CA LEU A 167 3.14 25.05 -30.65
C LEU A 167 4.38 24.54 -29.88
N PHE A 168 4.23 23.70 -28.91
CA PHE A 168 5.35 23.08 -28.20
C PHE A 168 6.23 22.25 -29.14
N VAL A 169 5.61 21.38 -29.96
CA VAL A 169 6.35 20.53 -30.90
C VAL A 169 7.11 21.40 -31.91
N GLN A 170 6.52 22.49 -32.38
CA GLN A 170 7.20 23.44 -33.27
C GLN A 170 8.37 24.15 -32.57
N ALA A 171 8.19 24.58 -31.32
CA ALA A 171 9.22 25.22 -30.52
C ALA A 171 10.38 24.29 -30.17
N ASP A 172 10.09 23.04 -29.85
CA ASP A 172 11.08 21.99 -29.56
C ASP A 172 11.93 21.61 -30.79
N GLY A 173 11.41 21.89 -32.00
CA GLY A 173 12.06 21.59 -33.27
C GLY A 173 12.07 20.07 -33.59
N GLU A 174 12.45 19.75 -34.83
CA GLU A 174 12.55 18.38 -35.27
C GLU A 174 13.95 17.83 -35.00
N VAL A 175 14.07 16.95 -34.01
CA VAL A 175 15.30 16.19 -33.80
C VAL A 175 15.14 14.80 -34.45
N LYS A 176 15.59 14.69 -35.70
CA LYS A 176 15.67 13.38 -36.35
C LYS A 176 16.77 12.55 -35.71
N ARG A 177 16.42 11.37 -35.20
CA ARG A 177 17.36 10.47 -34.53
C ARG A 177 17.55 9.20 -35.36
N GLU A 178 18.75 8.63 -35.28
CA GLU A 178 18.99 7.29 -35.83
C GLU A 178 18.04 6.27 -35.22
N TYR A 179 17.64 5.29 -36.03
CA TYR A 179 16.74 4.19 -35.62
C TYR A 179 15.39 4.67 -35.07
N GLN A 180 14.83 5.73 -35.63
CA GLN A 180 13.59 6.36 -35.14
C GLN A 180 12.45 5.36 -35.03
N THR A 181 12.24 4.49 -36.00
CA THR A 181 11.19 3.47 -36.00
C THR A 181 11.31 2.52 -34.78
N SER A 182 12.53 2.11 -34.44
CA SER A 182 12.76 1.27 -33.26
C SER A 182 12.50 2.02 -31.96
N ARG A 183 12.81 3.32 -31.92
CA ARG A 183 12.52 4.19 -30.76
C ARG A 183 11.02 4.39 -30.59
N ASP A 184 10.29 4.61 -31.66
CA ASP A 184 8.83 4.74 -31.65
C ASP A 184 8.17 3.45 -31.15
N PHE A 185 8.65 2.30 -31.62
CA PHE A 185 8.20 0.99 -31.15
C PHE A 185 8.41 0.81 -29.63
N ILE A 186 9.53 1.28 -29.07
CA ILE A 186 9.80 1.21 -27.62
C ILE A 186 8.73 1.99 -26.85
N ILE A 187 8.40 3.23 -27.26
CA ILE A 187 7.37 4.05 -26.64
C ILE A 187 6.01 3.35 -26.70
N GLN A 188 5.62 2.90 -27.90
CA GLN A 188 4.36 2.18 -28.12
C GLN A 188 4.26 0.90 -27.27
N SER A 189 5.36 0.14 -27.16
CA SER A 189 5.42 -1.04 -26.30
C SER A 189 5.18 -0.71 -24.83
N MET A 190 5.81 0.37 -24.33
CA MET A 190 5.59 0.84 -22.95
C MET A 190 4.15 1.30 -22.72
N VAL A 191 3.57 2.02 -23.68
CA VAL A 191 2.19 2.52 -23.63
C VAL A 191 1.19 1.37 -23.55
N ARG A 192 1.35 0.35 -24.39
CA ARG A 192 0.51 -0.85 -24.35
C ARG A 192 0.63 -1.59 -23.02
N ASN A 193 1.85 -1.74 -22.50
CA ASN A 193 2.07 -2.37 -21.20
C ASN A 193 1.44 -1.58 -20.05
N ILE A 194 1.55 -0.24 -20.05
CA ILE A 194 0.90 0.61 -19.03
C ILE A 194 -0.62 0.48 -19.13
N SER A 195 -1.18 0.49 -20.33
CA SER A 195 -2.61 0.32 -20.57
C SER A 195 -3.11 -1.03 -20.07
N TYR A 196 -2.39 -2.10 -20.38
CA TYR A 196 -2.70 -3.46 -19.90
C TYR A 196 -2.64 -3.56 -18.37
N THR A 197 -1.56 -3.07 -17.76
CA THR A 197 -1.41 -3.13 -16.30
C THR A 197 -2.47 -2.33 -15.57
N LYS A 198 -2.95 -1.20 -16.13
CA LYS A 198 -4.10 -0.44 -15.58
C LYS A 198 -5.38 -1.28 -15.55
N GLN A 199 -5.64 -2.04 -16.61
CA GLN A 199 -6.81 -2.92 -16.66
C GLN A 199 -6.69 -4.06 -15.65
N GLU A 200 -5.51 -4.66 -15.52
CA GLU A 200 -5.26 -5.72 -14.54
C GLU A 200 -5.41 -5.22 -13.09
N ILE A 201 -4.90 -4.02 -12.77
CA ILE A 201 -5.12 -3.41 -11.45
C ILE A 201 -6.62 -3.25 -11.17
N LYS A 202 -7.39 -2.78 -12.14
CA LYS A 202 -8.84 -2.62 -11.98
C LYS A 202 -9.56 -3.96 -11.75
N LYS A 203 -9.13 -5.03 -12.43
CA LYS A 203 -9.65 -6.38 -12.18
C LYS A 203 -9.32 -6.86 -10.77
N MET A 204 -8.06 -6.65 -10.31
CA MET A 204 -7.66 -6.97 -8.94
C MET A 204 -8.49 -6.20 -7.91
N ASP A 205 -8.76 -4.92 -8.14
CA ASP A 205 -9.59 -4.10 -7.24
C ASP A 205 -11.03 -4.62 -7.16
N THR A 206 -11.58 -5.09 -8.28
CA THR A 206 -12.91 -5.71 -8.33
C THR A 206 -12.93 -7.01 -7.55
N GLU A 207 -11.95 -7.89 -7.76
CA GLU A 207 -11.86 -9.18 -7.07
C GLU A 207 -11.65 -9.01 -5.57
N LEU A 208 -10.79 -8.06 -5.17
CA LEU A 208 -10.62 -7.69 -3.76
C LEU A 208 -11.95 -7.26 -3.14
N LYS A 209 -12.71 -6.40 -3.82
CA LYS A 209 -14.02 -5.94 -3.33
C LYS A 209 -14.98 -7.11 -3.09
N VAL A 210 -15.10 -8.01 -4.06
CA VAL A 210 -15.97 -9.20 -3.93
C VAL A 210 -15.52 -10.10 -2.79
N THR A 211 -14.19 -10.28 -2.64
CA THR A 211 -13.63 -11.19 -1.64
C THR A 211 -13.79 -10.64 -0.21
N ILE A 212 -13.52 -9.34 0.02
CA ILE A 212 -13.66 -8.75 1.37
C ILE A 212 -15.13 -8.65 1.82
N GLN A 213 -16.08 -8.50 0.88
CA GLN A 213 -17.50 -8.48 1.21
C GLN A 213 -17.98 -9.77 1.88
N LYS A 214 -17.37 -10.92 1.56
CA LYS A 214 -17.68 -12.21 2.20
C LYS A 214 -17.39 -12.23 3.72
N LEU A 215 -16.53 -11.34 4.20
CA LEU A 215 -16.22 -11.23 5.63
C LEU A 215 -17.25 -10.42 6.43
N GLY A 216 -18.13 -9.65 5.74
CA GLY A 216 -19.13 -8.79 6.38
C GLY A 216 -18.53 -7.65 7.20
N MET A 217 -17.28 -7.28 6.96
CA MET A 217 -16.60 -6.17 7.64
C MET A 217 -17.00 -4.84 6.99
N GLN A 218 -17.18 -3.80 7.80
CA GLN A 218 -17.66 -2.50 7.33
C GLN A 218 -16.57 -1.42 7.38
N LEU A 219 -15.30 -1.81 7.13
CA LEU A 219 -14.15 -0.90 7.21
C LEU A 219 -14.26 0.30 6.26
N GLU A 220 -14.83 0.09 5.08
CA GLU A 220 -15.00 1.13 4.05
C GLU A 220 -15.94 2.28 4.45
N THR A 221 -16.70 2.11 5.53
CA THR A 221 -17.54 3.19 6.09
C THR A 221 -16.72 4.28 6.77
N MET A 222 -15.44 3.99 7.10
CA MET A 222 -14.55 4.99 7.69
C MET A 222 -13.95 5.88 6.60
N PRO A 223 -14.05 7.22 6.70
CA PRO A 223 -13.41 8.13 5.76
C PRO A 223 -11.92 7.84 5.57
N GLY A 224 -11.50 7.66 4.32
CA GLY A 224 -10.11 7.34 3.97
C GLY A 224 -9.79 5.85 3.89
N ILE A 225 -10.73 4.97 4.22
CA ILE A 225 -10.62 3.54 3.94
C ILE A 225 -11.43 3.22 2.70
N ASP A 226 -10.73 2.96 1.61
CA ASP A 226 -11.27 2.38 0.38
C ASP A 226 -11.10 0.86 0.38
N THR A 227 -11.61 0.18 -0.66
CA THR A 227 -11.46 -1.28 -0.82
C THR A 227 -10.02 -1.75 -0.69
N VAL A 228 -9.07 -0.99 -1.24
CA VAL A 228 -7.65 -1.36 -1.22
C VAL A 228 -7.07 -1.27 0.19
N THR A 229 -7.36 -0.19 0.89
CA THR A 229 -6.93 0.02 2.28
C THR A 229 -7.58 -1.01 3.22
N ALA A 230 -8.88 -1.29 3.04
CA ALA A 230 -9.59 -2.34 3.79
C ALA A 230 -8.95 -3.71 3.56
N SER A 231 -8.69 -4.06 2.29
CA SER A 231 -8.03 -5.32 1.94
C SER A 231 -6.64 -5.45 2.54
N ALA A 232 -5.85 -4.37 2.52
CA ALA A 232 -4.52 -4.36 3.13
C ALA A 232 -4.57 -4.53 4.65
N LEU A 233 -5.52 -3.87 5.34
CA LEU A 233 -5.75 -4.08 6.76
C LEU A 233 -6.13 -5.53 7.06
N ILE A 234 -7.10 -6.08 6.33
CA ILE A 234 -7.58 -7.46 6.50
C ILE A 234 -6.46 -8.47 6.25
N ALA A 235 -5.69 -8.29 5.18
CA ALA A 235 -4.58 -9.19 4.83
C ALA A 235 -3.49 -9.24 5.91
N GLU A 236 -3.09 -8.07 6.44
CA GLU A 236 -1.99 -7.99 7.40
C GLU A 236 -2.44 -8.29 8.84
N ILE A 237 -3.70 -8.00 9.19
CA ILE A 237 -4.27 -8.32 10.50
C ILE A 237 -4.67 -9.80 10.56
N GLY A 238 -5.21 -10.36 9.47
CA GLY A 238 -5.78 -11.70 9.46
C GLY A 238 -7.01 -11.81 10.36
N ASP A 239 -7.17 -12.96 11.03
CA ASP A 239 -8.25 -13.11 12.00
C ASP A 239 -8.03 -12.16 13.19
N ILE A 240 -8.97 -11.27 13.41
CA ILE A 240 -8.92 -10.29 14.50
C ILE A 240 -8.97 -10.94 15.88
N HIS A 241 -9.57 -12.11 16.00
CA HIS A 241 -9.71 -12.84 17.27
C HIS A 241 -8.38 -13.36 17.82
N ARG A 242 -7.34 -13.45 17.00
CA ARG A 242 -5.97 -13.74 17.47
C ARG A 242 -5.39 -12.67 18.38
N PHE A 243 -5.98 -11.48 18.40
CA PHE A 243 -5.58 -10.39 19.30
C PHE A 243 -6.59 -10.27 20.44
N THR A 244 -6.14 -10.48 21.66
CA THR A 244 -7.02 -10.39 22.85
C THR A 244 -7.57 -8.97 23.05
N ASN A 245 -6.83 -7.93 22.62
CA ASN A 245 -7.23 -6.54 22.69
C ASN A 245 -6.50 -5.67 21.67
N SER A 246 -6.94 -4.42 21.51
CA SER A 246 -6.37 -3.46 20.57
C SER A 246 -4.90 -3.09 20.86
N ASP A 247 -4.43 -3.21 22.10
CA ASP A 247 -3.04 -2.91 22.46
C ASP A 247 -2.07 -4.00 21.93
N LYS A 248 -2.53 -5.26 21.85
CA LYS A 248 -1.77 -6.34 21.19
C LYS A 248 -1.66 -6.08 19.69
N LEU A 249 -2.74 -5.64 19.04
CA LEU A 249 -2.70 -5.22 17.63
C LEU A 249 -1.78 -3.99 17.44
N ALA A 250 -1.80 -3.02 18.36
CA ALA A 250 -0.91 -1.86 18.30
C ALA A 250 0.57 -2.24 18.42
N ARG A 251 0.89 -3.24 19.24
CA ARG A 251 2.25 -3.80 19.32
C ARG A 251 2.62 -4.54 18.03
N TYR A 252 1.73 -5.39 17.55
CA TYR A 252 1.92 -6.15 16.31
C TYR A 252 2.15 -5.22 15.11
N SER A 253 1.40 -4.13 15.00
CA SER A 253 1.57 -3.12 13.94
C SER A 253 2.77 -2.19 14.14
N GLY A 254 3.53 -2.30 15.23
CA GLY A 254 4.65 -1.40 15.54
C GLY A 254 4.25 0.04 15.85
N VAL A 255 2.97 0.29 16.15
CA VAL A 255 2.45 1.63 16.50
C VAL A 255 2.64 1.93 18.01
N ALA A 256 2.63 0.88 18.85
CA ALA A 256 2.85 1.08 20.28
C ALA A 256 4.31 1.44 20.57
N PRO A 257 4.57 2.51 21.36
CA PRO A 257 5.92 2.82 21.79
C PRO A 257 6.43 1.76 22.75
N ILE A 258 7.73 1.61 22.81
CA ILE A 258 8.42 0.75 23.78
C ILE A 258 9.07 1.59 24.86
N LYS A 259 9.03 1.09 26.09
CA LYS A 259 9.81 1.67 27.18
C LYS A 259 11.26 1.22 27.03
N MET A 260 12.17 2.15 27.02
CA MET A 260 13.60 1.91 27.06
C MET A 260 14.22 2.76 28.16
N GLY A 261 15.00 2.13 29.02
CA GLY A 261 15.65 2.82 30.11
C GLY A 261 16.83 2.05 30.66
N SER A 262 17.75 2.76 31.28
CA SER A 262 18.85 2.24 32.08
C SER A 262 19.04 3.16 33.28
N GLY A 263 19.52 2.62 34.40
CA GLY A 263 19.83 3.43 35.60
C GLY A 263 18.60 4.18 36.19
N GLY A 264 17.41 3.56 36.15
CA GLY A 264 16.20 4.16 36.74
C GLY A 264 15.49 5.22 35.88
N LYS A 265 16.03 5.61 34.73
CA LYS A 265 15.39 6.56 33.79
C LYS A 265 14.74 5.82 32.62
N GLU A 266 13.42 5.83 32.55
CA GLU A 266 12.65 5.26 31.44
C GLU A 266 12.23 6.33 30.45
N THR A 267 12.42 6.06 29.16
CA THR A 267 11.92 6.89 28.05
C THR A 267 11.10 6.06 27.08
N MET A 268 10.03 6.66 26.52
CA MET A 268 9.24 6.01 25.49
C MET A 268 9.88 6.27 24.14
N LYS A 269 10.30 5.20 23.45
CA LYS A 269 10.89 5.29 22.12
C LYS A 269 9.99 4.62 21.07
N LYS A 270 10.09 5.12 19.83
CA LYS A 270 9.46 4.46 18.68
C LYS A 270 10.08 3.09 18.48
N THR A 271 9.26 2.05 18.37
CA THR A 271 9.75 0.71 18.03
C THR A 271 10.12 0.61 16.56
N LYS A 272 11.15 -0.18 16.27
CA LYS A 272 11.46 -0.66 14.91
C LYS A 272 10.89 -2.06 14.66
N GLN A 273 10.29 -2.69 15.66
CA GLN A 273 9.68 -4.02 15.61
C GLN A 273 8.23 -3.93 15.14
N GLY A 274 7.66 -5.07 14.76
CA GLY A 274 6.27 -5.20 14.32
C GLY A 274 6.13 -5.31 12.80
N ASN A 275 4.90 -5.51 12.37
CA ASN A 275 4.55 -5.62 10.94
C ASN A 275 4.64 -4.25 10.26
N ARG A 276 5.67 -4.09 9.42
CA ARG A 276 5.96 -2.83 8.73
C ARG A 276 4.91 -2.46 7.69
N LYS A 277 4.37 -3.44 6.98
CA LYS A 277 3.30 -3.18 6.00
C LYS A 277 2.06 -2.63 6.69
N LEU A 278 1.67 -3.22 7.82
CA LEU A 278 0.55 -2.75 8.61
C LEU A 278 0.82 -1.36 9.22
N TYR A 279 2.05 -1.10 9.67
CA TYR A 279 2.46 0.23 10.12
C TYR A 279 2.25 1.28 9.02
N ASP A 280 2.69 0.98 7.80
CA ASP A 280 2.58 1.90 6.66
C ASP A 280 1.12 2.14 6.27
N VAL A 281 0.26 1.12 6.35
CA VAL A 281 -1.20 1.28 6.14
C VAL A 281 -1.79 2.25 7.17
N PHE A 282 -1.50 2.07 8.47
CA PHE A 282 -1.97 2.97 9.52
C PHE A 282 -1.37 4.37 9.41
N TYR A 283 -0.12 4.50 9.00
CA TYR A 283 0.51 5.79 8.77
C TYR A 283 -0.18 6.57 7.64
N ASN A 284 -0.37 5.94 6.49
CA ASN A 284 -1.05 6.55 5.35
C ASN A 284 -2.49 6.92 5.70
N LEU A 285 -3.20 6.05 6.41
CA LEU A 285 -4.54 6.33 6.89
C LEU A 285 -4.56 7.54 7.86
N ALA A 286 -3.60 7.63 8.78
CA ALA A 286 -3.48 8.76 9.69
C ALA A 286 -3.22 10.07 8.95
N VAL A 287 -2.35 10.07 7.94
CA VAL A 287 -2.11 11.24 7.08
C VAL A 287 -3.40 11.63 6.36
N GLN A 288 -4.15 10.69 5.81
CA GLN A 288 -5.42 10.97 5.14
C GLN A 288 -6.48 11.55 6.08
N GLN A 289 -6.55 11.11 7.34
CA GLN A 289 -7.51 11.64 8.31
C GLN A 289 -7.33 13.13 8.58
N VAL A 290 -6.09 13.63 8.54
CA VAL A 290 -5.78 15.03 8.81
C VAL A 290 -5.65 15.89 7.56
N GLN A 291 -5.84 15.31 6.38
CA GLN A 291 -5.82 16.06 5.14
C GLN A 291 -6.96 17.07 5.06
N VAL A 292 -6.63 18.25 4.54
CA VAL A 292 -7.57 19.32 4.26
C VAL A 292 -7.73 19.46 2.75
N SER A 293 -8.96 19.55 2.27
CA SER A 293 -9.25 19.78 0.86
C SER A 293 -8.62 21.09 0.38
N LYS A 294 -7.96 21.07 -0.77
CA LYS A 294 -7.33 22.27 -1.35
C LYS A 294 -8.36 23.36 -1.69
N GLY A 295 -9.51 22.97 -2.21
CA GLY A 295 -10.58 23.90 -2.62
C GLY A 295 -11.44 24.36 -1.45
N SER A 296 -12.17 23.45 -0.82
CA SER A 296 -13.14 23.78 0.24
C SER A 296 -12.53 24.09 1.61
N LYS A 297 -11.22 23.81 1.79
CA LYS A 297 -10.53 23.94 3.11
C LYS A 297 -11.15 23.11 4.23
N ILE A 298 -12.00 22.13 3.89
CA ILE A 298 -12.65 21.25 4.85
C ILE A 298 -11.74 20.06 5.16
N PRO A 299 -11.48 19.73 6.44
CA PRO A 299 -10.77 18.53 6.83
C PRO A 299 -11.54 17.27 6.46
N ARG A 300 -10.85 16.23 5.97
CA ARG A 300 -11.49 14.95 5.65
C ARG A 300 -12.16 14.32 6.87
N ASN A 301 -11.53 14.44 8.04
CA ASN A 301 -12.10 14.03 9.31
C ASN A 301 -11.88 15.13 10.36
N PRO A 302 -12.90 15.95 10.65
CA PRO A 302 -12.77 17.07 11.57
C PRO A 302 -12.32 16.68 12.99
N VAL A 303 -12.76 15.51 13.48
CA VAL A 303 -12.39 15.02 14.83
C VAL A 303 -10.90 14.70 14.91
N PHE A 304 -10.36 14.00 13.91
CA PHE A 304 -8.93 13.69 13.89
C PHE A 304 -8.08 14.92 13.59
N TYR A 305 -8.56 15.84 12.77
CA TYR A 305 -7.86 17.08 12.48
C TYR A 305 -7.75 17.96 13.73
N ALA A 306 -8.85 18.12 14.49
CA ALA A 306 -8.84 18.85 15.77
C ALA A 306 -7.88 18.18 16.78
N TYR A 307 -7.91 16.85 16.88
CA TYR A 307 -7.01 16.12 17.76
C TYR A 307 -5.54 16.24 17.35
N TYR A 308 -5.26 16.25 16.05
CA TYR A 308 -3.92 16.47 15.52
C TYR A 308 -3.36 17.84 15.94
N ASN A 309 -4.16 18.90 15.75
CA ASN A 309 -3.78 20.26 16.12
C ASN A 309 -3.59 20.39 17.65
N GLN A 310 -4.47 19.78 18.44
CA GLN A 310 -4.32 19.72 19.89
C GLN A 310 -2.98 19.08 20.29
N LYS A 311 -2.60 17.96 19.65
CA LYS A 311 -1.32 17.28 19.95
C LYS A 311 -0.10 18.12 19.57
N GLN A 312 -0.20 18.96 18.54
CA GLN A 312 0.86 19.89 18.18
C GLN A 312 0.94 21.07 19.17
N SER A 313 -0.20 21.60 19.64
CA SER A 313 -0.21 22.65 20.68
C SER A 313 0.33 22.17 22.03
N GLU A 314 0.22 20.85 22.31
CA GLU A 314 0.88 20.19 23.44
C GLU A 314 2.42 20.01 23.25
N GLY A 315 3.02 20.57 22.20
CA GLY A 315 4.45 20.51 21.93
C GLY A 315 4.92 19.26 21.17
N LYS A 316 4.02 18.41 20.67
CA LYS A 316 4.42 17.23 19.87
C LYS A 316 4.78 17.62 18.44
N SER A 317 5.83 17.01 17.90
CA SER A 317 6.16 17.13 16.48
C SER A 317 5.04 16.55 15.61
N LYS A 318 4.99 16.95 14.33
CA LYS A 318 4.04 16.42 13.32
C LYS A 318 3.99 14.89 13.31
N SER A 319 5.17 14.24 13.31
CA SER A 319 5.28 12.78 13.34
C SER A 319 4.76 12.15 14.62
N GLN A 320 4.99 12.79 15.76
CA GLN A 320 4.47 12.31 17.04
C GLN A 320 2.95 12.48 17.14
N ALA A 321 2.41 13.58 16.61
CA ALA A 321 0.97 13.80 16.53
C ALA A 321 0.29 12.75 15.62
N LEU A 322 0.88 12.43 14.44
CA LEU A 322 0.41 11.35 13.59
C LEU A 322 0.46 9.98 14.28
N LEU A 323 1.49 9.69 15.06
CA LEU A 323 1.57 8.44 15.83
C LEU A 323 0.43 8.33 16.87
N CYS A 324 0.03 9.45 17.49
CA CYS A 324 -1.13 9.47 18.38
C CYS A 324 -2.42 9.14 17.62
N ILE A 325 -2.58 9.62 16.39
CA ILE A 325 -3.70 9.28 15.51
C ILE A 325 -3.67 7.81 15.13
N MET A 326 -2.52 7.30 14.67
CA MET A 326 -2.36 5.88 14.34
C MET A 326 -2.83 4.98 15.47
N ARG A 327 -2.48 5.31 16.71
CA ARG A 327 -2.88 4.54 17.89
C ARG A 327 -4.40 4.54 18.12
N ARG A 328 -5.08 5.66 17.86
CA ARG A 328 -6.55 5.73 17.88
C ARG A 328 -7.16 4.92 16.74
N LEU A 329 -6.58 5.02 15.53
CA LEU A 329 -7.03 4.26 14.36
C LEU A 329 -6.94 2.76 14.59
N VAL A 330 -5.85 2.26 15.20
CA VAL A 330 -5.72 0.84 15.57
C VAL A 330 -6.88 0.38 16.45
N ARG A 331 -7.26 1.19 17.46
CA ARG A 331 -8.38 0.85 18.36
C ARG A 331 -9.71 0.82 17.62
N ILE A 332 -9.95 1.78 16.74
CA ILE A 332 -11.17 1.86 15.94
C ILE A 332 -11.25 0.67 14.98
N VAL A 333 -10.21 0.43 14.20
CA VAL A 333 -10.16 -0.68 13.25
C VAL A 333 -10.32 -2.02 13.98
N TYR A 334 -9.66 -2.20 15.13
CA TYR A 334 -9.85 -3.39 15.97
C TYR A 334 -11.32 -3.58 16.36
N GLY A 335 -11.99 -2.53 16.84
CA GLY A 335 -13.41 -2.58 17.21
C GLY A 335 -14.32 -2.87 16.02
N MET A 336 -14.10 -2.20 14.90
CA MET A 336 -14.86 -2.41 13.66
C MET A 336 -14.72 -3.84 13.13
N MET A 337 -13.50 -4.39 13.10
CA MET A 337 -13.26 -5.76 12.65
C MET A 337 -13.87 -6.79 13.60
N LYS A 338 -13.69 -6.61 14.92
CA LYS A 338 -14.16 -7.55 15.94
C LYS A 338 -15.69 -7.63 15.99
N ASN A 339 -16.35 -6.47 15.93
CA ASN A 339 -17.79 -6.37 16.08
C ASN A 339 -18.53 -6.31 14.74
N LYS A 340 -17.81 -6.24 13.62
CA LYS A 340 -18.36 -6.06 12.26
C LYS A 340 -19.30 -4.84 12.15
N THR A 341 -18.94 -3.74 12.81
CA THR A 341 -19.74 -2.52 12.89
C THR A 341 -19.22 -1.45 11.93
N ALA A 342 -20.13 -0.59 11.47
CA ALA A 342 -19.78 0.61 10.73
C ALA A 342 -19.01 1.62 11.60
N TYR A 343 -18.23 2.49 10.95
CA TYR A 343 -17.61 3.62 11.61
C TYR A 343 -18.67 4.66 12.00
N ILE A 344 -18.68 5.04 13.27
CA ILE A 344 -19.53 6.11 13.76
C ILE A 344 -18.66 7.34 13.99
N LEU A 345 -18.92 8.41 13.25
CA LEU A 345 -18.26 9.69 13.48
C LEU A 345 -18.75 10.26 14.83
N LEU A 346 -17.89 10.20 15.84
CA LEU A 346 -18.19 10.84 17.12
C LEU A 346 -18.34 12.35 16.88
N ARG A 347 -19.54 12.91 17.13
CA ARG A 347 -19.72 14.36 17.13
C ARG A 347 -18.83 14.95 18.22
N MET A 348 -18.07 15.99 17.87
CA MET A 348 -17.39 16.78 18.89
C MET A 348 -18.45 17.30 19.86
N PRO A 349 -18.25 17.23 21.19
CA PRO A 349 -19.10 17.99 22.08
C PRO A 349 -19.02 19.45 21.63
N GLU A 350 -20.19 20.06 21.43
CA GLU A 350 -20.28 21.49 21.15
C GLU A 350 -19.50 22.20 22.25
N THR A 351 -18.45 22.91 21.90
CA THR A 351 -17.76 23.82 22.81
C THR A 351 -18.81 24.81 23.23
N LYS A 352 -19.29 24.69 24.47
CA LYS A 352 -20.09 25.74 25.09
C LYS A 352 -19.26 27.02 24.97
N ALA A 353 -19.71 27.92 24.08
CA ALA A 353 -19.19 29.26 24.02
C ALA A 353 -19.45 29.87 25.42
N SER A 354 -18.38 30.10 26.14
CA SER A 354 -18.37 30.89 27.36
C SER A 354 -18.18 32.34 27.02
#